data_5a6eb1b397e0edeb12172036137d74f3
#
_entry.id   5a6eb1b397e0edeb12172036137d74f3
#
_cell.length_a   1.000
_cell.length_b   1.000
_cell.length_c   1.000
_cell.angle_alpha   90.00
_cell.angle_beta   90.00
_cell.angle_gamma   90.00
#
_symmetry.space_group_name_H-M   'P 1'
#
loop_
_entity.id
_entity.type
_entity.pdbx_description
1 polymer ?
#
loop_
_entity_poly.entity_id
_entity_poly.type
_entity_poly.pdbx_seq_one_letter_code
_entity_poly.pdbx_strand_id
1 'polypeptide(L)'
;MFGIICKAADMGFPAFVLLTTDNVVLQQQTLERVKADLKGFCICGENDSGLFIENRLMDPVIIVLKKNARILRLWANVFASTGFMKGNPLFIVDDEADATSLNTLVNKGRQSSINKYLDSIKNGASSSIYLQVTGTPQAIFLQTMASGWHPYFTYYFEPGDGYLGGDFFFPKNRIANSVAFLEKTPNPERSVVVHHMAVSGQIIASGGSVCNCLLHPSVRQAVHGRYEKSMQTELAWCLEHVDDEFRAELKTAYEALHPEKADKVDFESVFLSAKKLLENHQVKILVMNGKHDVDSSEYSSGSNIVIGGNTLGRGVTFPALHTIYYTRTSKKPQADTMWQHSRMFGYDRDPGMMKVYIDEPLYKLFSDINATNNSIISQVEKGAENIKVYYPEGLNPTRAAVLDNKRVFTLSGGTNYYPFDPDNSSIEDLDNLLAAFDEKEPSYQVGLRLMREIFSHITSAEDFDVSSFVSVLDAMLSEKPSAQGILIVRRNRDIAKGTGALLSPNDWSLGSSFADCVVLTMYKVTGRKGWAGRELWIPNIKLPSDMVYYDVKDSGEESVE
;
A
#
# COMPACT_ATOMS: atom_id res chain seq x y z
N MET A 1 7.78 -16.84 6.36
CA MET A 1 7.16 -16.88 7.69
C MET A 1 7.58 -18.11 8.50
N PHE A 2 7.29 -19.33 8.08
CA PHE A 2 7.63 -20.56 8.84
C PHE A 2 9.11 -20.72 9.13
N GLY A 3 10.02 -20.43 8.20
CA GLY A 3 11.46 -20.46 8.44
C GLY A 3 11.92 -19.53 9.57
N ILE A 4 11.27 -18.36 9.74
CA ILE A 4 11.55 -17.44 10.85
C ILE A 4 11.09 -18.06 12.18
N ILE A 5 9.93 -18.71 12.21
CA ILE A 5 9.40 -19.41 13.40
C ILE A 5 10.35 -20.53 13.81
N CYS A 6 10.77 -21.39 12.87
CA CYS A 6 11.74 -22.46 13.15
C CYS A 6 13.05 -21.89 13.71
N LYS A 7 13.58 -20.84 13.07
CA LYS A 7 14.83 -20.22 13.53
C LYS A 7 14.71 -19.60 14.92
N ALA A 8 13.57 -18.96 15.22
CA ALA A 8 13.31 -18.41 16.55
C ALA A 8 13.16 -19.53 17.61
N ALA A 9 12.53 -20.65 17.26
CA ALA A 9 12.47 -21.82 18.14
C ALA A 9 13.87 -22.38 18.44
N ASP A 10 14.76 -22.49 17.43
CA ASP A 10 16.16 -22.88 17.61
C ASP A 10 16.93 -21.91 18.54
N MET A 11 16.50 -20.65 18.58
CA MET A 11 17.05 -19.62 19.48
C MET A 11 16.44 -19.61 20.88
N GLY A 12 15.53 -20.55 21.16
CA GLY A 12 14.96 -20.77 22.49
C GLY A 12 13.63 -20.05 22.76
N PHE A 13 12.91 -19.58 21.74
CA PHE A 13 11.54 -19.12 21.91
C PHE A 13 10.60 -20.31 22.11
N PRO A 14 9.92 -20.44 23.28
CA PRO A 14 9.06 -21.57 23.56
C PRO A 14 7.62 -21.38 23.06
N ALA A 15 7.21 -20.14 22.73
CA ALA A 15 5.85 -19.85 22.33
C ALA A 15 5.77 -18.86 21.16
N PHE A 16 4.83 -19.14 20.27
CA PHE A 16 4.57 -18.38 19.06
C PHE A 16 3.09 -18.10 18.96
N VAL A 17 2.69 -16.86 18.64
CA VAL A 17 1.33 -16.49 18.28
C VAL A 17 1.31 -16.07 16.83
N LEU A 18 0.56 -16.79 16.01
CA LEU A 18 0.33 -16.46 14.60
C LEU A 18 -1.07 -15.85 14.46
N LEU A 19 -1.12 -14.57 14.14
CA LEU A 19 -2.36 -13.80 13.99
C LEU A 19 -2.79 -13.78 12.53
N THR A 20 -4.06 -14.10 12.27
CA THR A 20 -4.70 -13.96 10.96
C THR A 20 -5.77 -12.89 11.02
N THR A 21 -6.30 -12.46 9.87
CA THR A 21 -7.49 -11.58 9.82
C THR A 21 -8.71 -12.26 10.47
N ASP A 22 -9.76 -11.51 10.78
CA ASP A 22 -11.02 -12.06 11.35
C ASP A 22 -11.84 -12.79 10.26
N ASN A 23 -11.23 -13.83 9.67
CA ASN A 23 -11.83 -14.70 8.67
C ASN A 23 -11.63 -16.16 9.09
N VAL A 24 -12.73 -16.90 9.23
CA VAL A 24 -12.73 -18.29 9.71
C VAL A 24 -12.00 -19.21 8.75
N VAL A 25 -12.28 -19.07 7.46
CA VAL A 25 -11.68 -19.94 6.41
C VAL A 25 -10.18 -19.74 6.36
N LEU A 26 -9.70 -18.50 6.36
CA LEU A 26 -8.28 -18.19 6.34
C LEU A 26 -7.55 -18.70 7.59
N GLN A 27 -8.15 -18.54 8.75
CA GLN A 27 -7.59 -19.05 10.01
C GLN A 27 -7.48 -20.58 9.97
N GLN A 28 -8.52 -21.27 9.51
CA GLN A 28 -8.52 -22.74 9.40
C GLN A 28 -7.47 -23.22 8.40
N GLN A 29 -7.40 -22.62 7.22
CA GLN A 29 -6.36 -22.95 6.21
C GLN A 29 -4.96 -22.72 6.76
N THR A 30 -4.75 -21.62 7.50
CA THR A 30 -3.46 -21.34 8.14
C THR A 30 -3.12 -22.40 9.19
N LEU A 31 -4.08 -22.77 10.03
CA LEU A 31 -3.92 -23.81 11.06
C LEU A 31 -3.56 -25.17 10.45
N GLU A 32 -4.25 -25.56 9.37
CA GLU A 32 -3.98 -26.81 8.66
C GLU A 32 -2.59 -26.83 8.02
N ARG A 33 -2.18 -25.72 7.39
CA ARG A 33 -0.82 -25.59 6.83
C ARG A 33 0.25 -25.65 7.91
N VAL A 34 0.05 -24.98 9.05
CA VAL A 34 0.99 -25.04 10.18
C VAL A 34 1.11 -26.48 10.69
N LYS A 35 -0.02 -27.21 10.83
CA LYS A 35 -0.03 -28.64 11.24
C LYS A 35 0.67 -29.56 10.23
N ALA A 36 0.55 -29.27 8.95
CA ALA A 36 1.18 -30.06 7.89
C ALA A 36 2.69 -29.84 7.82
N ASP A 37 3.13 -28.58 7.91
CA ASP A 37 4.49 -28.17 7.58
C ASP A 37 5.42 -28.10 8.80
N LEU A 38 4.90 -27.76 9.99
CA LEU A 38 5.70 -27.56 11.21
C LEU A 38 5.56 -28.74 12.19
N LYS A 39 6.33 -29.79 11.94
CA LYS A 39 6.42 -30.94 12.83
C LYS A 39 7.37 -30.63 13.99
N GLY A 40 7.09 -31.18 15.17
CA GLY A 40 7.87 -30.92 16.39
C GLY A 40 7.41 -29.74 17.21
N PHE A 41 6.29 -29.11 16.84
CA PHE A 41 5.61 -28.10 17.62
C PHE A 41 4.28 -28.61 18.17
N CYS A 42 3.90 -28.17 19.36
CA CYS A 42 2.53 -28.27 19.84
C CYS A 42 1.70 -27.18 19.15
N ILE A 43 0.69 -27.55 18.37
CA ILE A 43 -0.06 -26.60 17.56
C ILE A 43 -1.47 -26.44 18.13
N CYS A 44 -1.81 -25.22 18.54
CA CYS A 44 -3.08 -24.82 19.13
C CYS A 44 -3.86 -23.91 18.17
N GLY A 45 -5.13 -24.20 17.98
CA GLY A 45 -6.09 -23.27 17.40
C GLY A 45 -6.75 -22.40 18.47
N GLU A 46 -7.79 -21.68 18.11
CA GLU A 46 -8.49 -20.73 18.99
C GLU A 46 -9.10 -21.36 20.24
N ASN A 47 -9.54 -22.60 20.14
CA ASN A 47 -10.25 -23.33 21.20
C ASN A 47 -9.36 -24.31 21.97
N ASP A 48 -8.09 -24.41 21.63
CA ASP A 48 -7.18 -25.44 22.14
C ASP A 48 -6.38 -24.95 23.37
N SER A 49 -6.97 -24.07 24.19
CA SER A 49 -6.33 -23.57 25.42
C SER A 49 -6.00 -24.71 26.43
N GLY A 50 -6.79 -25.78 26.45
CA GLY A 50 -6.51 -26.99 27.22
C GLY A 50 -5.19 -27.64 26.82
N LEU A 51 -4.95 -27.83 25.52
CA LEU A 51 -3.71 -28.38 24.98
C LEU A 51 -2.49 -27.52 25.33
N PHE A 52 -2.63 -26.19 25.27
CA PHE A 52 -1.57 -25.28 25.72
C PHE A 52 -1.24 -25.45 27.22
N ILE A 53 -2.28 -25.59 28.06
CA ILE A 53 -2.10 -25.77 29.51
C ILE A 53 -1.46 -27.11 29.81
N GLU A 54 -1.82 -28.18 29.10
CA GLU A 54 -1.26 -29.51 29.25
C GLU A 54 0.20 -29.58 28.81
N ASN A 55 0.56 -28.91 27.70
CA ASN A 55 1.91 -28.86 27.18
C ASN A 55 2.90 -28.16 28.14
N ARG A 56 2.49 -27.16 28.88
CA ARG A 56 3.32 -26.40 29.85
C ARG A 56 4.63 -25.87 29.27
N LEU A 57 4.67 -25.60 27.96
CA LEU A 57 5.87 -25.21 27.19
C LEU A 57 6.99 -26.28 27.21
N MET A 58 6.64 -27.56 27.36
CA MET A 58 7.59 -28.67 27.24
C MET A 58 8.10 -28.81 25.78
N ASP A 59 7.20 -28.62 24.84
CA ASP A 59 7.51 -28.46 23.41
C ASP A 59 7.22 -27.03 22.98
N PRO A 60 7.91 -26.49 21.98
CA PRO A 60 7.57 -25.18 21.41
C PRO A 60 6.12 -25.15 20.91
N VAL A 61 5.35 -24.14 21.29
CA VAL A 61 3.92 -24.02 20.99
C VAL A 61 3.65 -22.96 19.93
N ILE A 62 2.85 -23.30 18.92
CA ILE A 62 2.32 -22.32 17.95
C ILE A 62 0.81 -22.19 18.17
N ILE A 63 0.35 -20.96 18.38
CA ILE A 63 -1.05 -20.64 18.63
C ILE A 63 -1.56 -19.81 17.45
N VAL A 64 -2.51 -20.35 16.67
CA VAL A 64 -3.07 -19.69 15.48
C VAL A 64 -4.41 -19.04 15.82
N LEU A 65 -4.46 -17.72 15.82
CA LEU A 65 -5.60 -16.93 16.29
C LEU A 65 -6.09 -15.95 15.21
N LYS A 66 -7.41 -15.74 15.15
CA LYS A 66 -7.99 -14.60 14.45
C LYS A 66 -7.82 -13.31 15.25
N LYS A 67 -7.68 -12.19 14.57
CA LYS A 67 -7.73 -10.85 15.18
C LYS A 67 -9.16 -10.47 15.54
N ASN A 68 -9.72 -11.21 16.48
CA ASN A 68 -11.06 -11.04 17.05
C ASN A 68 -10.97 -10.74 18.55
N ALA A 69 -11.65 -9.69 19.01
CA ALA A 69 -11.53 -9.22 20.40
C ALA A 69 -11.89 -10.29 21.45
N ARG A 70 -12.87 -11.17 21.16
CA ARG A 70 -13.28 -12.26 22.07
C ARG A 70 -12.18 -13.32 22.19
N ILE A 71 -11.61 -13.72 21.06
CA ILE A 71 -10.54 -14.74 21.00
C ILE A 71 -9.27 -14.21 21.67
N LEU A 72 -8.85 -12.99 21.31
CA LEU A 72 -7.65 -12.38 21.89
C LEU A 72 -7.80 -12.18 23.42
N ARG A 73 -8.99 -11.78 23.90
CA ARG A 73 -9.27 -11.70 25.34
C ARG A 73 -9.14 -13.06 26.03
N LEU A 74 -9.67 -14.13 25.40
CA LEU A 74 -9.56 -15.48 25.93
C LEU A 74 -8.08 -15.84 26.15
N TRP A 75 -7.26 -15.68 25.12
CA TRP A 75 -5.84 -16.06 25.17
C TRP A 75 -5.01 -15.13 26.07
N ALA A 76 -5.31 -13.86 26.14
CA ALA A 76 -4.69 -12.96 27.12
C ALA A 76 -4.96 -13.44 28.57
N ASN A 77 -6.18 -13.89 28.84
CA ASN A 77 -6.54 -14.47 30.14
C ASN A 77 -5.83 -15.81 30.40
N VAL A 78 -5.70 -16.68 29.38
CA VAL A 78 -4.96 -17.95 29.51
C VAL A 78 -3.49 -17.69 29.86
N PHE A 79 -2.85 -16.75 29.18
CA PHE A 79 -1.46 -16.36 29.49
C PHE A 79 -1.32 -15.80 30.93
N ALA A 80 -2.25 -14.94 31.32
CA ALA A 80 -2.23 -14.35 32.66
C ALA A 80 -2.48 -15.40 33.76
N SER A 81 -3.45 -16.33 33.57
CA SER A 81 -3.84 -17.32 34.57
C SER A 81 -2.82 -18.45 34.73
N THR A 82 -2.19 -18.90 33.63
CA THR A 82 -1.16 -19.94 33.70
C THR A 82 0.17 -19.41 34.21
N GLY A 83 0.46 -18.14 33.95
CA GLY A 83 1.74 -17.54 34.29
C GLY A 83 2.95 -18.09 33.49
N PHE A 84 2.73 -19.00 32.55
CA PHE A 84 3.83 -19.64 31.79
C PHE A 84 4.71 -18.66 31.04
N MET A 85 4.12 -17.54 30.58
CA MET A 85 4.86 -16.54 29.81
C MET A 85 5.66 -15.55 30.67
N LYS A 86 5.47 -15.49 32.01
CA LYS A 86 6.17 -14.52 32.88
C LYS A 86 7.69 -14.67 32.89
N GLY A 87 8.22 -15.87 32.65
CA GLY A 87 9.65 -16.15 32.57
C GLY A 87 10.16 -16.46 31.18
N ASN A 88 9.30 -16.42 30.16
CA ASN A 88 9.57 -16.88 28.82
C ASN A 88 9.35 -15.79 27.76
N PRO A 89 10.16 -15.75 26.70
CA PRO A 89 9.96 -14.86 25.57
C PRO A 89 8.80 -15.34 24.68
N LEU A 90 8.14 -14.40 24.01
CA LEU A 90 7.05 -14.65 23.07
C LEU A 90 7.38 -14.10 21.69
N PHE A 91 7.15 -14.90 20.65
CA PHE A 91 7.27 -14.46 19.27
C PHE A 91 5.87 -14.33 18.64
N ILE A 92 5.50 -13.13 18.23
CA ILE A 92 4.22 -12.85 17.62
C ILE A 92 4.43 -12.56 16.13
N VAL A 93 3.71 -13.25 15.27
CA VAL A 93 3.65 -12.97 13.83
C VAL A 93 2.26 -12.45 13.52
N ASP A 94 2.17 -11.20 13.10
CA ASP A 94 0.92 -10.54 12.75
C ASP A 94 0.80 -10.41 11.23
N ASP A 95 0.04 -11.29 10.63
CA ASP A 95 -0.26 -11.24 9.20
C ASP A 95 -1.35 -10.19 8.93
N GLU A 96 -1.20 -9.41 7.85
CA GLU A 96 -2.03 -8.23 7.58
C GLU A 96 -2.05 -7.25 8.76
N ALA A 97 -0.87 -6.89 9.27
CA ALA A 97 -0.72 -6.11 10.50
C ALA A 97 -1.31 -4.69 10.39
N ASP A 98 -1.39 -4.12 9.19
CA ASP A 98 -2.02 -2.83 8.90
C ASP A 98 -3.55 -2.85 9.05
N ALA A 99 -4.19 -4.05 9.09
CA ALA A 99 -5.64 -4.19 9.01
C ALA A 99 -6.38 -3.78 10.29
N THR A 100 -6.26 -4.57 11.34
CA THR A 100 -7.08 -4.45 12.56
C THR A 100 -6.26 -4.35 13.83
N SER A 101 -4.95 -4.55 13.74
CA SER A 101 -4.04 -4.54 14.88
C SER A 101 -3.81 -3.13 15.44
N LEU A 102 -3.84 -2.12 14.58
CA LEU A 102 -3.64 -0.73 14.94
C LEU A 102 -4.84 -0.14 15.70
N ASN A 103 -4.58 0.86 16.55
CA ASN A 103 -5.62 1.49 17.35
C ASN A 103 -6.55 2.39 16.52
N THR A 104 -7.79 2.00 16.29
CA THR A 104 -8.81 2.79 15.57
C THR A 104 -9.52 3.84 16.45
N LEU A 105 -9.17 3.96 17.71
CA LEU A 105 -9.77 4.90 18.67
C LEU A 105 -8.76 5.92 19.21
N VAL A 106 -7.58 6.03 18.58
CA VAL A 106 -6.51 6.94 19.00
C VAL A 106 -6.99 8.39 19.12
N ASN A 107 -7.75 8.89 18.15
CA ASN A 107 -8.29 10.26 18.14
C ASN A 107 -9.42 10.48 19.17
N LYS A 108 -9.88 9.42 19.85
CA LYS A 108 -10.86 9.49 20.95
C LYS A 108 -10.20 9.34 22.32
N GLY A 109 -8.85 9.32 22.38
CA GLY A 109 -8.11 9.08 23.62
C GLY A 109 -8.40 7.70 24.24
N ARG A 110 -8.75 6.70 23.40
CA ARG A 110 -9.09 5.34 23.86
C ARG A 110 -8.38 4.31 22.99
N GLN A 111 -8.31 3.08 23.49
CA GLN A 111 -7.74 1.95 22.78
C GLN A 111 -8.86 1.03 22.26
N SER A 112 -8.75 0.58 21.03
CA SER A 112 -9.67 -0.41 20.46
C SER A 112 -9.47 -1.77 21.13
N SER A 113 -10.53 -2.58 21.22
CA SER A 113 -10.49 -3.86 21.95
C SER A 113 -9.44 -4.83 21.40
N ILE A 114 -9.29 -4.92 20.08
CA ILE A 114 -8.27 -5.78 19.44
C ILE A 114 -6.88 -5.30 19.83
N ASN A 115 -6.58 -4.02 19.62
CA ASN A 115 -5.28 -3.44 19.95
C ASN A 115 -4.94 -3.62 21.44
N LYS A 116 -5.91 -3.37 22.35
CA LYS A 116 -5.75 -3.58 23.79
C LYS A 116 -5.36 -5.02 24.16
N TYR A 117 -6.03 -6.02 23.58
CA TYR A 117 -5.72 -7.42 23.91
C TYR A 117 -4.44 -7.91 23.25
N LEU A 118 -4.06 -7.37 22.09
CA LEU A 118 -2.74 -7.60 21.51
C LEU A 118 -1.64 -7.05 22.42
N ASP A 119 -1.80 -5.83 22.95
CA ASP A 119 -0.88 -5.29 23.95
C ASP A 119 -0.83 -6.17 25.22
N SER A 120 -1.97 -6.66 25.67
CA SER A 120 -2.01 -7.55 26.84
C SER A 120 -1.25 -8.85 26.59
N ILE A 121 -1.36 -9.43 25.41
CA ILE A 121 -0.63 -10.65 25.00
C ILE A 121 0.87 -10.34 24.90
N LYS A 122 1.23 -9.26 24.20
CA LYS A 122 2.62 -8.82 24.01
C LYS A 122 3.32 -8.57 25.34
N ASN A 123 2.67 -7.85 26.25
CA ASN A 123 3.22 -7.47 27.55
C ASN A 123 3.07 -8.55 28.64
N GLY A 124 2.39 -9.64 28.35
CA GLY A 124 2.23 -10.79 29.26
C GLY A 124 3.43 -11.70 29.35
N ALA A 125 4.40 -11.58 28.44
CA ALA A 125 5.65 -12.34 28.39
C ALA A 125 6.82 -11.58 29.06
N SER A 126 7.91 -12.27 29.34
CA SER A 126 9.15 -11.63 29.87
C SER A 126 9.77 -10.66 28.86
N SER A 127 9.66 -10.97 27.59
CA SER A 127 10.00 -10.14 26.44
C SER A 127 9.18 -10.61 25.24
N SER A 128 9.00 -9.76 24.24
CA SER A 128 8.28 -10.14 23.03
C SER A 128 8.93 -9.56 21.79
N ILE A 129 8.97 -10.39 20.72
CA ILE A 129 9.21 -9.92 19.36
C ILE A 129 7.86 -9.89 18.65
N TYR A 130 7.55 -8.75 18.06
CA TYR A 130 6.32 -8.57 17.28
C TYR A 130 6.68 -8.33 15.81
N LEU A 131 6.51 -9.36 14.99
CA LEU A 131 6.77 -9.32 13.55
C LEU A 131 5.50 -8.92 12.80
N GLN A 132 5.49 -7.73 12.26
CA GLN A 132 4.41 -7.22 11.41
C GLN A 132 4.66 -7.63 9.96
N VAL A 133 3.68 -8.32 9.35
CA VAL A 133 3.74 -8.73 7.94
C VAL A 133 2.60 -8.03 7.20
N THR A 134 2.92 -7.33 6.14
CA THR A 134 1.92 -6.60 5.33
C THR A 134 2.42 -6.33 3.92
N GLY A 135 1.51 -6.30 2.96
CA GLY A 135 1.75 -5.80 1.61
C GLY A 135 1.43 -4.30 1.44
N THR A 136 0.93 -3.62 2.51
CA THR A 136 0.53 -2.20 2.50
C THR A 136 0.99 -1.51 3.80
N PRO A 137 2.30 -1.20 3.91
CA PRO A 137 2.91 -0.79 5.18
C PRO A 137 2.62 0.65 5.58
N GLN A 138 1.92 1.45 4.77
CA GLN A 138 1.73 2.89 4.95
C GLN A 138 1.15 3.23 6.33
N ALA A 139 0.15 2.46 6.79
CA ALA A 139 -0.46 2.68 8.10
C ALA A 139 0.52 2.44 9.25
N ILE A 140 1.46 1.51 9.09
CA ILE A 140 2.46 1.13 10.09
C ILE A 140 3.54 2.22 10.19
N PHE A 141 4.04 2.71 9.07
CA PHE A 141 5.03 3.80 9.04
C PHE A 141 4.51 5.13 9.59
N LEU A 142 3.19 5.31 9.60
CA LEU A 142 2.54 6.49 10.17
C LEU A 142 2.12 6.32 11.64
N GLN A 143 2.62 5.29 12.34
CA GLN A 143 2.49 5.15 13.79
C GLN A 143 3.65 5.87 14.49
N THR A 144 3.38 6.41 15.68
CA THR A 144 4.43 7.01 16.52
C THR A 144 5.25 5.95 17.26
N MET A 145 6.50 6.23 17.60
CA MET A 145 7.31 5.36 18.45
C MET A 145 6.63 5.12 19.80
N ALA A 146 6.06 6.18 20.39
CA ALA A 146 5.33 6.12 21.66
C ALA A 146 4.09 5.20 21.61
N SER A 147 3.50 4.96 20.43
CA SER A 147 2.40 4.00 20.30
C SER A 147 2.80 2.55 20.56
N GLY A 148 4.09 2.24 20.45
CA GLY A 148 4.64 0.89 20.53
C GLY A 148 4.31 0.00 19.30
N TRP A 149 3.81 0.62 18.21
CA TRP A 149 3.43 -0.06 16.96
C TRP A 149 4.26 0.38 15.77
N HIS A 150 5.09 1.42 15.92
CA HIS A 150 6.08 1.78 14.91
C HIS A 150 7.14 0.68 14.82
N PRO A 151 7.55 0.23 13.62
CA PRO A 151 8.55 -0.83 13.49
C PRO A 151 9.93 -0.33 13.91
N TYR A 152 10.65 -1.13 14.70
CA TYR A 152 12.03 -0.85 15.11
C TYR A 152 13.00 -0.98 13.93
N PHE A 153 12.74 -1.92 13.03
CA PHE A 153 13.41 -2.08 11.73
C PHE A 153 12.42 -2.60 10.70
N THR A 154 12.72 -2.37 9.44
CA THR A 154 11.89 -2.84 8.31
C THR A 154 12.76 -3.60 7.33
N TYR A 155 12.21 -4.69 6.80
CA TYR A 155 12.84 -5.48 5.76
C TYR A 155 11.86 -5.66 4.60
N TYR A 156 12.30 -5.32 3.40
CA TYR A 156 11.55 -5.63 2.18
C TYR A 156 11.87 -7.05 1.74
N PHE A 157 10.84 -7.86 1.59
CA PHE A 157 10.96 -9.21 1.07
C PHE A 157 10.55 -9.21 -0.39
N GLU A 158 11.53 -9.36 -1.28
CA GLU A 158 11.29 -9.38 -2.71
C GLU A 158 10.34 -10.53 -3.11
N PRO A 159 9.37 -10.28 -4.00
CA PRO A 159 8.56 -11.36 -4.56
C PRO A 159 9.45 -12.30 -5.38
N GLY A 160 9.07 -13.60 -5.43
CA GLY A 160 9.74 -14.58 -6.26
C GLY A 160 9.49 -14.37 -7.75
N ASP A 161 10.26 -15.09 -8.58
CA ASP A 161 10.12 -15.07 -10.03
C ASP A 161 8.69 -15.39 -10.48
N GLY A 162 8.22 -14.69 -11.49
CA GLY A 162 6.89 -14.87 -12.07
C GLY A 162 5.75 -14.18 -11.31
N TYR A 163 6.03 -13.39 -10.25
CA TYR A 163 5.02 -12.56 -9.63
C TYR A 163 4.67 -11.37 -10.52
N LEU A 164 3.40 -11.24 -10.89
CA LEU A 164 2.90 -10.05 -11.57
C LEU A 164 2.48 -9.02 -10.53
N GLY A 165 3.35 -8.05 -10.30
CA GLY A 165 3.15 -6.99 -9.32
C GLY A 165 2.74 -5.66 -9.94
N GLY A 166 2.92 -4.57 -9.17
CA GLY A 166 2.52 -3.22 -9.58
C GLY A 166 3.18 -2.76 -10.88
N ASP A 167 4.48 -2.99 -11.06
CA ASP A 167 5.22 -2.53 -12.25
C ASP A 167 4.80 -3.24 -13.54
N PHE A 168 4.22 -4.43 -13.45
CA PHE A 168 3.64 -5.10 -14.61
C PHE A 168 2.38 -4.39 -15.11
N PHE A 169 1.49 -3.98 -14.21
CA PHE A 169 0.22 -3.35 -14.56
C PHE A 169 0.33 -1.83 -14.69
N PHE A 170 1.21 -1.20 -13.92
CA PHE A 170 1.38 0.25 -13.82
C PHE A 170 2.83 0.67 -14.01
N PRO A 171 3.45 0.31 -15.15
CA PRO A 171 4.85 0.64 -15.40
C PRO A 171 5.04 2.16 -15.53
N LYS A 172 6.21 2.64 -15.08
CA LYS A 172 6.58 4.05 -15.19
C LYS A 172 6.68 4.46 -16.67
N ASN A 173 6.11 5.61 -17.02
CA ASN A 173 6.22 6.26 -18.35
C ASN A 173 5.54 5.53 -19.53
N ARG A 174 4.75 4.52 -19.30
CA ARG A 174 3.94 3.88 -20.37
C ARG A 174 2.68 3.25 -19.80
N ILE A 175 1.71 2.99 -20.66
CA ILE A 175 0.55 2.16 -20.31
C ILE A 175 0.91 0.69 -20.61
N ALA A 176 0.59 -0.21 -19.69
CA ALA A 176 0.82 -1.63 -19.88
C ALA A 176 -0.09 -2.20 -20.99
N ASN A 177 0.41 -3.15 -21.79
CA ASN A 177 -0.37 -3.83 -22.81
C ASN A 177 -1.55 -4.64 -22.22
N SER A 178 -1.42 -5.05 -20.97
CA SER A 178 -2.47 -5.73 -20.19
C SER A 178 -3.61 -4.81 -19.75
N VAL A 179 -3.56 -3.51 -20.02
CA VAL A 179 -4.60 -2.54 -19.61
C VAL A 179 -5.43 -2.11 -20.81
N ALA A 180 -6.75 -2.04 -20.61
CA ALA A 180 -7.71 -1.46 -21.54
C ALA A 180 -8.55 -0.41 -20.82
N PHE A 181 -8.59 0.81 -21.37
CA PHE A 181 -9.45 1.86 -20.81
C PHE A 181 -10.89 1.67 -21.27
N LEU A 182 -11.80 1.72 -20.30
CA LEU A 182 -13.23 1.49 -20.54
C LEU A 182 -13.81 2.51 -21.51
N GLU A 183 -13.38 3.76 -21.41
CA GLU A 183 -13.84 4.86 -22.28
C GLU A 183 -13.43 4.67 -23.75
N LYS A 184 -12.42 3.83 -23.99
CA LYS A 184 -11.87 3.54 -25.34
C LYS A 184 -12.24 2.14 -25.82
N THR A 185 -12.96 1.35 -25.00
CA THR A 185 -13.34 -0.03 -25.29
C THR A 185 -14.79 -0.08 -25.79
N PRO A 186 -15.06 -0.50 -27.02
CA PRO A 186 -16.42 -0.72 -27.49
C PRO A 186 -17.11 -1.82 -26.66
N ASN A 187 -18.35 -1.57 -26.22
CA ASN A 187 -19.12 -2.52 -25.42
C ASN A 187 -18.28 -3.20 -24.32
N PRO A 188 -17.84 -2.46 -23.28
CA PRO A 188 -16.85 -2.96 -22.34
C PRO A 188 -17.23 -4.29 -21.68
N GLU A 189 -18.51 -4.48 -21.32
CA GLU A 189 -19.01 -5.70 -20.70
C GLU A 189 -18.86 -6.91 -21.64
N ARG A 190 -19.18 -6.72 -22.92
CA ARG A 190 -18.98 -7.75 -23.97
C ARG A 190 -17.50 -8.05 -24.14
N SER A 191 -16.67 -7.02 -24.26
CA SER A 191 -15.21 -7.17 -24.41
C SER A 191 -14.60 -7.98 -23.27
N VAL A 192 -15.08 -7.80 -22.03
CA VAL A 192 -14.67 -8.59 -20.85
C VAL A 192 -15.06 -10.06 -21.02
N VAL A 193 -16.32 -10.34 -21.42
CA VAL A 193 -16.79 -11.71 -21.63
C VAL A 193 -16.01 -12.38 -22.77
N VAL A 194 -15.86 -11.72 -23.91
CA VAL A 194 -15.12 -12.25 -25.07
C VAL A 194 -13.67 -12.54 -24.72
N HIS A 195 -12.99 -11.63 -24.03
CA HIS A 195 -11.62 -11.87 -23.56
C HIS A 195 -11.55 -13.06 -22.58
N HIS A 196 -12.48 -13.13 -21.62
CA HIS A 196 -12.55 -14.27 -20.69
C HIS A 196 -12.80 -15.59 -21.43
N MET A 197 -13.65 -15.60 -22.45
CA MET A 197 -13.90 -16.78 -23.27
C MET A 197 -12.68 -17.19 -24.10
N ALA A 198 -11.92 -16.24 -24.65
CA ALA A 198 -10.68 -16.52 -25.36
C ALA A 198 -9.64 -17.17 -24.44
N VAL A 199 -9.45 -16.61 -23.24
CA VAL A 199 -8.53 -17.17 -22.22
C VAL A 199 -9.01 -18.53 -21.73
N SER A 200 -10.31 -18.69 -21.43
CA SER A 200 -10.89 -19.97 -21.00
C SER A 200 -10.71 -21.05 -22.08
N GLY A 201 -10.98 -20.69 -23.35
CA GLY A 201 -10.77 -21.57 -24.48
C GLY A 201 -9.29 -22.00 -24.62
N GLN A 202 -8.36 -21.06 -24.52
CA GLN A 202 -6.91 -21.33 -24.55
C GLN A 202 -6.49 -22.26 -23.41
N ILE A 203 -6.91 -21.97 -22.17
CA ILE A 203 -6.55 -22.78 -20.99
C ILE A 203 -7.11 -24.21 -21.11
N ILE A 204 -8.39 -24.38 -21.48
CA ILE A 204 -9.02 -25.68 -21.59
C ILE A 204 -8.43 -26.48 -22.75
N ALA A 205 -8.21 -25.85 -23.90
CA ALA A 205 -7.59 -26.51 -25.06
C ALA A 205 -6.14 -26.95 -24.78
N SER A 206 -5.42 -26.25 -23.90
CA SER A 206 -4.09 -26.66 -23.44
C SER A 206 -4.09 -27.65 -22.26
N GLY A 207 -5.27 -28.14 -21.85
CA GLY A 207 -5.42 -29.14 -20.78
C GLY A 207 -5.56 -28.58 -19.36
N GLY A 208 -5.68 -27.27 -19.21
CA GLY A 208 -5.99 -26.63 -17.94
C GLY A 208 -7.47 -26.78 -17.54
N SER A 209 -7.78 -26.54 -16.27
CA SER A 209 -9.11 -26.85 -15.71
C SER A 209 -9.80 -25.64 -15.03
N VAL A 210 -9.15 -24.50 -14.90
CA VAL A 210 -9.70 -23.33 -14.23
C VAL A 210 -9.34 -22.04 -14.95
N CYS A 211 -10.31 -21.14 -15.08
CA CYS A 211 -10.12 -19.77 -15.53
C CYS A 211 -11.10 -18.86 -14.79
N ASN A 212 -10.61 -17.80 -14.17
CA ASN A 212 -11.42 -16.85 -13.46
C ASN A 212 -11.36 -15.45 -14.10
N CYS A 213 -12.52 -14.80 -14.14
CA CYS A 213 -12.71 -13.39 -14.41
C CYS A 213 -13.24 -12.71 -13.16
N LEU A 214 -12.77 -11.50 -12.83
CA LEU A 214 -13.19 -10.75 -11.67
C LEU A 214 -13.81 -9.41 -12.07
N LEU A 215 -15.06 -9.18 -11.66
CA LEU A 215 -15.70 -7.88 -11.73
C LEU A 215 -15.75 -7.25 -10.34
N HIS A 216 -15.12 -6.09 -10.20
CA HIS A 216 -15.12 -5.31 -8.95
C HIS A 216 -15.77 -3.93 -9.17
N PRO A 217 -17.11 -3.88 -9.33
CA PRO A 217 -17.77 -2.65 -9.76
C PRO A 217 -18.05 -1.68 -8.62
N SER A 218 -18.37 -2.16 -7.43
CA SER A 218 -18.79 -1.33 -6.28
C SER A 218 -18.88 -2.16 -5.01
N VAL A 219 -19.03 -1.47 -3.86
CA VAL A 219 -19.41 -2.09 -2.58
C VAL A 219 -20.92 -2.35 -2.45
N ARG A 220 -21.74 -1.78 -3.35
CA ARG A 220 -23.20 -1.82 -3.27
C ARG A 220 -23.77 -3.09 -3.93
N GLN A 221 -24.50 -3.89 -3.16
CA GLN A 221 -25.12 -5.14 -3.66
C GLN A 221 -26.04 -4.94 -4.86
N ALA A 222 -26.80 -3.84 -4.92
CA ALA A 222 -27.65 -3.52 -6.08
C ALA A 222 -26.84 -3.35 -7.38
N VAL A 223 -25.61 -2.88 -7.27
CA VAL A 223 -24.70 -2.76 -8.44
C VAL A 223 -24.23 -4.15 -8.86
N HIS A 224 -23.94 -5.05 -7.93
CA HIS A 224 -23.57 -6.44 -8.24
C HIS A 224 -24.66 -7.15 -9.05
N GLY A 225 -25.93 -7.06 -8.64
CA GLY A 225 -27.05 -7.65 -9.38
C GLY A 225 -27.29 -7.05 -10.78
N ARG A 226 -26.92 -5.78 -11.00
CA ARG A 226 -26.95 -5.18 -12.35
C ARG A 226 -25.87 -5.80 -13.24
N TYR A 227 -24.64 -5.94 -12.73
CA TYR A 227 -23.56 -6.56 -13.48
C TYR A 227 -23.77 -8.06 -13.70
N GLU A 228 -24.39 -8.77 -12.75
CA GLU A 228 -24.80 -10.16 -12.94
C GLU A 228 -25.71 -10.30 -14.15
N LYS A 229 -26.76 -9.46 -14.24
CA LYS A 229 -27.67 -9.44 -15.40
C LYS A 229 -26.95 -9.05 -16.69
N SER A 230 -26.05 -8.07 -16.64
CA SER A 230 -25.25 -7.67 -17.80
C SER A 230 -24.40 -8.84 -18.30
N MET A 231 -23.69 -9.55 -17.43
CA MET A 231 -22.89 -10.72 -17.82
C MET A 231 -23.75 -11.86 -18.39
N GLN A 232 -24.93 -12.10 -17.81
CA GLN A 232 -25.90 -13.06 -18.35
C GLN A 232 -26.33 -12.67 -19.76
N THR A 233 -26.61 -11.38 -19.99
CA THR A 233 -27.01 -10.86 -21.32
C THR A 233 -25.88 -11.02 -22.33
N GLU A 234 -24.63 -10.70 -21.96
CA GLU A 234 -23.50 -10.82 -22.88
C GLU A 234 -23.15 -12.29 -23.18
N LEU A 235 -23.25 -13.19 -22.18
CA LEU A 235 -23.11 -14.64 -22.45
C LEU A 235 -24.20 -15.18 -23.36
N ALA A 236 -25.46 -14.75 -23.20
CA ALA A 236 -26.54 -15.12 -24.08
C ALA A 236 -26.32 -14.61 -25.51
N TRP A 237 -25.87 -13.36 -25.66
CA TRP A 237 -25.48 -12.82 -26.96
C TRP A 237 -24.34 -13.63 -27.60
N CYS A 238 -23.30 -13.99 -26.85
CA CYS A 238 -22.22 -14.83 -27.36
C CYS A 238 -22.73 -16.20 -27.87
N LEU A 239 -23.70 -16.78 -27.17
CA LEU A 239 -24.30 -18.06 -27.59
C LEU A 239 -25.16 -17.90 -28.83
N GLU A 240 -25.97 -16.84 -28.90
CA GLU A 240 -26.85 -16.56 -30.04
C GLU A 240 -26.05 -16.29 -31.34
N HIS A 241 -24.90 -15.63 -31.23
CA HIS A 241 -24.03 -15.25 -32.36
C HIS A 241 -22.76 -16.10 -32.44
N VAL A 242 -22.77 -17.32 -31.91
CA VAL A 242 -21.57 -18.12 -31.66
C VAL A 242 -20.76 -18.42 -32.93
N ASP A 243 -21.39 -18.64 -34.06
CA ASP A 243 -20.72 -18.96 -35.32
C ASP A 243 -20.42 -17.73 -36.20
N ASP A 244 -20.94 -16.55 -35.84
CA ASP A 244 -20.84 -15.31 -36.61
C ASP A 244 -20.00 -14.25 -35.87
N GLU A 245 -20.67 -13.22 -35.30
CA GLU A 245 -20.01 -12.05 -34.68
C GLU A 245 -19.16 -12.44 -33.49
N PHE A 246 -19.64 -13.35 -32.62
CA PHE A 246 -18.85 -13.80 -31.48
C PHE A 246 -17.58 -14.50 -31.94
N ARG A 247 -17.62 -15.37 -32.97
CA ARG A 247 -16.43 -16.01 -33.51
C ARG A 247 -15.40 -14.99 -34.02
N ALA A 248 -15.86 -13.91 -34.66
CA ALA A 248 -14.98 -12.84 -35.14
C ALA A 248 -14.36 -12.03 -33.98
N GLU A 249 -15.18 -11.65 -32.98
CA GLU A 249 -14.70 -10.96 -31.80
C GLU A 249 -13.72 -11.84 -30.98
N LEU A 250 -14.05 -13.14 -30.83
CA LEU A 250 -13.17 -14.12 -30.14
C LEU A 250 -11.85 -14.28 -30.88
N LYS A 251 -11.85 -14.27 -32.20
CA LYS A 251 -10.62 -14.35 -32.99
C LYS A 251 -9.73 -13.14 -32.74
N THR A 252 -10.30 -11.96 -32.71
CA THR A 252 -9.57 -10.72 -32.39
C THR A 252 -8.96 -10.78 -30.98
N ALA A 253 -9.75 -11.24 -29.99
CA ALA A 253 -9.25 -11.42 -28.64
C ALA A 253 -8.14 -12.48 -28.54
N TYR A 254 -8.31 -13.61 -29.22
CA TYR A 254 -7.31 -14.68 -29.31
C TYR A 254 -5.99 -14.22 -29.96
N GLU A 255 -6.06 -13.43 -31.04
CA GLU A 255 -4.88 -12.91 -31.71
C GLU A 255 -4.03 -12.03 -30.78
N ALA A 256 -4.70 -11.32 -29.85
CA ALA A 256 -4.05 -10.50 -28.84
C ALA A 256 -3.45 -11.31 -27.66
N LEU A 257 -3.78 -12.61 -27.52
CA LEU A 257 -3.18 -13.48 -26.50
C LEU A 257 -1.78 -13.91 -26.92
N HIS A 258 -0.84 -13.80 -26.00
CA HIS A 258 0.55 -14.26 -26.17
C HIS A 258 0.96 -15.09 -24.95
N PRO A 259 0.41 -16.30 -24.76
CA PRO A 259 0.71 -17.12 -23.59
C PRO A 259 2.22 -17.31 -23.42
N GLU A 260 2.73 -17.14 -22.19
CA GLU A 260 4.14 -17.28 -21.85
C GLU A 260 4.41 -18.54 -20.99
N LYS A 261 3.39 -19.00 -20.27
CA LYS A 261 3.50 -20.18 -19.38
C LYS A 261 2.96 -21.47 -20.01
N ALA A 262 2.30 -21.39 -21.15
CA ALA A 262 1.79 -22.52 -21.91
C ALA A 262 1.92 -22.26 -23.41
N ASP A 263 1.93 -23.32 -24.22
CA ASP A 263 1.92 -23.19 -25.68
C ASP A 263 0.62 -22.55 -26.14
N LYS A 264 0.71 -21.63 -27.10
CA LYS A 264 -0.46 -21.07 -27.76
C LYS A 264 -1.11 -22.13 -28.66
N VAL A 265 -2.33 -22.49 -28.31
CA VAL A 265 -3.13 -23.49 -29.07
C VAL A 265 -3.73 -22.81 -30.30
N ASP A 266 -4.00 -23.54 -31.35
CA ASP A 266 -4.63 -22.99 -32.57
C ASP A 266 -6.04 -22.43 -32.30
N PHE A 267 -6.45 -21.46 -33.12
CA PHE A 267 -7.73 -20.76 -32.94
C PHE A 267 -8.94 -21.69 -32.95
N GLU A 268 -8.95 -22.69 -33.82
CA GLU A 268 -10.10 -23.60 -33.94
C GLU A 268 -10.30 -24.39 -32.65
N SER A 269 -9.23 -24.89 -32.05
CA SER A 269 -9.29 -25.59 -30.77
C SER A 269 -9.75 -24.67 -29.63
N VAL A 270 -9.31 -23.42 -29.62
CA VAL A 270 -9.78 -22.40 -28.66
C VAL A 270 -11.24 -22.08 -28.85
N PHE A 271 -11.66 -21.86 -30.11
CA PHE A 271 -13.05 -21.58 -30.46
C PHE A 271 -13.98 -22.74 -30.07
N LEU A 272 -13.63 -23.97 -30.41
CA LEU A 272 -14.43 -25.16 -30.07
C LEU A 272 -14.58 -25.31 -28.55
N SER A 273 -13.52 -25.06 -27.80
CA SER A 273 -13.56 -25.08 -26.32
C SER A 273 -14.47 -23.98 -25.77
N ALA A 274 -14.36 -22.74 -26.26
CA ALA A 274 -15.21 -21.64 -25.86
C ALA A 274 -16.68 -21.88 -26.24
N LYS A 275 -16.95 -22.35 -27.46
CA LYS A 275 -18.30 -22.72 -27.94
C LYS A 275 -18.93 -23.79 -27.05
N LYS A 276 -18.19 -24.85 -26.72
CA LYS A 276 -18.67 -25.91 -25.82
C LYS A 276 -19.02 -25.38 -24.41
N LEU A 277 -18.25 -24.45 -23.86
CA LEU A 277 -18.57 -23.82 -22.59
C LEU A 277 -19.88 -23.04 -22.62
N LEU A 278 -20.15 -22.32 -23.73
CA LEU A 278 -21.40 -21.57 -23.93
C LEU A 278 -22.60 -22.50 -24.13
N GLU A 279 -22.52 -23.46 -25.06
CA GLU A 279 -23.60 -24.40 -25.41
C GLU A 279 -24.02 -25.26 -24.20
N ASN A 280 -23.05 -25.65 -23.34
CA ASN A 280 -23.33 -26.44 -22.15
C ASN A 280 -23.60 -25.59 -20.90
N HIS A 281 -23.69 -24.27 -21.01
CA HIS A 281 -23.89 -23.36 -19.88
C HIS A 281 -22.87 -23.56 -18.74
N GLN A 282 -21.59 -23.80 -19.08
CA GLN A 282 -20.53 -24.11 -18.15
C GLN A 282 -19.76 -22.90 -17.64
N VAL A 283 -20.10 -21.69 -18.12
CA VAL A 283 -19.58 -20.44 -17.57
C VAL A 283 -20.44 -20.04 -16.38
N LYS A 284 -19.86 -20.07 -15.18
CA LYS A 284 -20.57 -19.74 -13.94
C LYS A 284 -20.46 -18.26 -13.65
N ILE A 285 -21.55 -17.62 -13.22
CA ILE A 285 -21.55 -16.27 -12.64
C ILE A 285 -21.75 -16.41 -11.14
N LEU A 286 -20.75 -15.97 -10.37
CA LEU A 286 -20.70 -16.10 -8.90
C LEU A 286 -20.75 -14.71 -8.28
N VAL A 287 -21.80 -14.40 -7.52
CA VAL A 287 -21.95 -13.10 -6.84
C VAL A 287 -21.56 -13.23 -5.38
N MET A 288 -20.38 -12.70 -5.03
CA MET A 288 -19.85 -12.67 -3.67
C MET A 288 -20.32 -11.40 -2.95
N ASN A 289 -21.19 -11.55 -1.97
CA ASN A 289 -21.65 -10.45 -1.12
C ASN A 289 -21.93 -10.96 0.30
N GLY A 290 -22.11 -10.06 1.27
CA GLY A 290 -22.31 -10.45 2.69
C GLY A 290 -23.61 -11.24 2.98
N LYS A 291 -24.40 -11.60 1.97
CA LYS A 291 -25.57 -12.48 2.08
C LYS A 291 -25.34 -13.85 1.44
N HIS A 292 -24.38 -13.96 0.55
CA HIS A 292 -24.04 -15.18 -0.18
C HIS A 292 -22.54 -15.40 -0.03
N ASP A 293 -22.16 -16.31 0.85
CA ASP A 293 -20.81 -16.84 0.90
C ASP A 293 -20.67 -17.85 -0.25
N VAL A 294 -19.74 -17.56 -1.16
CA VAL A 294 -19.33 -18.48 -2.21
C VAL A 294 -18.15 -19.27 -1.69
N ASP A 295 -18.27 -20.58 -1.66
CA ASP A 295 -17.20 -21.46 -1.24
C ASP A 295 -16.06 -21.40 -2.26
N SER A 296 -14.82 -21.49 -1.78
CA SER A 296 -13.64 -21.43 -2.66
C SER A 296 -13.60 -22.57 -3.68
N SER A 297 -14.23 -23.70 -3.41
CA SER A 297 -14.36 -24.81 -4.35
C SER A 297 -15.16 -24.46 -5.61
N GLU A 298 -16.07 -23.48 -5.52
CA GLU A 298 -16.92 -23.08 -6.66
C GLU A 298 -16.14 -22.40 -7.78
N TYR A 299 -15.06 -21.66 -7.44
CA TYR A 299 -14.19 -20.98 -8.41
C TYR A 299 -12.79 -21.59 -8.53
N SER A 300 -12.55 -22.74 -7.90
CA SER A 300 -11.30 -23.50 -8.04
C SER A 300 -11.27 -24.43 -9.25
N SER A 301 -12.35 -24.48 -10.02
CA SER A 301 -12.45 -25.24 -11.27
C SER A 301 -13.45 -24.60 -12.24
N GLY A 302 -13.28 -24.88 -13.52
CA GLY A 302 -14.16 -24.40 -14.58
C GLY A 302 -13.91 -22.94 -14.99
N SER A 303 -14.81 -22.39 -15.79
CA SER A 303 -14.78 -21.01 -16.26
C SER A 303 -15.75 -20.17 -15.41
N ASN A 304 -15.24 -19.17 -14.69
CA ASN A 304 -16.04 -18.45 -13.72
C ASN A 304 -15.92 -16.92 -13.90
N ILE A 305 -17.03 -16.23 -13.79
CA ILE A 305 -17.12 -14.77 -13.71
C ILE A 305 -17.56 -14.43 -12.28
N VAL A 306 -16.64 -13.91 -11.49
CA VAL A 306 -16.87 -13.58 -10.08
C VAL A 306 -17.16 -12.09 -9.95
N ILE A 307 -18.28 -11.74 -9.33
CA ILE A 307 -18.72 -10.36 -9.11
C ILE A 307 -18.77 -10.07 -7.62
N GLY A 308 -18.11 -9.01 -7.15
CA GLY A 308 -18.16 -8.72 -5.73
C GLY A 308 -17.64 -7.34 -5.35
N GLY A 309 -17.71 -7.06 -4.07
CA GLY A 309 -17.30 -5.81 -3.44
C GLY A 309 -16.28 -6.04 -2.32
N ASN A 310 -16.60 -5.61 -1.10
CA ASN A 310 -15.70 -5.76 0.06
C ASN A 310 -15.38 -7.22 0.42
N THR A 311 -16.24 -8.16 0.07
CA THR A 311 -16.02 -9.61 0.26
C THR A 311 -14.86 -10.14 -0.58
N LEU A 312 -14.52 -9.46 -1.68
CA LEU A 312 -13.32 -9.75 -2.48
C LEU A 312 -12.03 -9.28 -1.81
N GLY A 313 -12.13 -8.61 -0.68
CA GLY A 313 -11.03 -8.01 0.03
C GLY A 313 -9.97 -9.01 0.49
N ARG A 314 -9.62 -9.01 1.76
CA ARG A 314 -8.54 -9.82 2.31
C ARG A 314 -8.88 -11.30 2.40
N GLY A 315 -7.88 -12.15 2.20
CA GLY A 315 -8.00 -13.59 2.43
C GLY A 315 -8.70 -14.41 1.34
N VAL A 316 -9.01 -13.81 0.17
CA VAL A 316 -9.55 -14.54 -0.98
C VAL A 316 -8.49 -14.64 -2.08
N THR A 317 -8.29 -15.82 -2.64
CA THR A 317 -7.38 -16.03 -3.79
C THR A 317 -8.18 -16.65 -4.93
N PHE A 318 -8.09 -16.05 -6.10
CA PHE A 318 -8.73 -16.56 -7.33
C PHE A 318 -7.66 -17.21 -8.20
N PRO A 319 -7.65 -18.55 -8.34
CA PRO A 319 -6.67 -19.21 -9.19
C PRO A 319 -6.92 -18.86 -10.66
N ALA A 320 -5.85 -18.80 -11.45
CA ALA A 320 -5.89 -18.49 -12.88
C ALA A 320 -6.78 -17.29 -13.24
N LEU A 321 -6.63 -16.20 -12.50
CA LEU A 321 -7.34 -14.95 -12.73
C LEU A 321 -6.62 -14.16 -13.83
N HIS A 322 -7.23 -14.06 -15.01
CA HIS A 322 -6.61 -13.40 -16.16
C HIS A 322 -7.41 -12.20 -16.70
N THR A 323 -8.71 -12.11 -16.40
CA THR A 323 -9.57 -11.01 -16.82
C THR A 323 -10.10 -10.26 -15.63
N ILE A 324 -9.89 -8.95 -15.57
CA ILE A 324 -10.33 -8.11 -14.46
C ILE A 324 -11.07 -6.89 -14.99
N TYR A 325 -12.24 -6.62 -14.44
CA TYR A 325 -13.05 -5.43 -14.69
C TYR A 325 -13.17 -4.63 -13.40
N TYR A 326 -12.49 -3.49 -13.33
CA TYR A 326 -12.39 -2.70 -12.10
C TYR A 326 -12.94 -1.29 -12.31
N THR A 327 -14.11 -1.01 -11.69
CA THR A 327 -14.75 0.32 -11.73
C THR A 327 -15.13 0.84 -10.36
N ARG A 328 -14.59 0.20 -9.31
CA ARG A 328 -14.85 0.64 -7.94
C ARG A 328 -14.23 1.98 -7.66
N THR A 329 -15.07 2.97 -7.33
CA THR A 329 -14.67 4.31 -6.90
C THR A 329 -14.99 4.56 -5.43
N SER A 330 -14.29 5.50 -4.82
CA SER A 330 -14.56 6.02 -3.48
C SER A 330 -14.47 7.54 -3.49
N LYS A 331 -15.31 8.20 -2.69
CA LYS A 331 -15.20 9.66 -2.47
C LYS A 331 -13.94 10.06 -1.71
N LYS A 332 -13.39 9.15 -0.92
CA LYS A 332 -12.14 9.29 -0.17
C LYS A 332 -11.33 8.01 -0.39
N PRO A 333 -10.63 7.89 -1.52
CA PRO A 333 -9.86 6.70 -1.83
C PRO A 333 -8.73 6.52 -0.82
N GLN A 334 -8.49 5.28 -0.45
CA GLN A 334 -7.41 4.88 0.46
C GLN A 334 -6.49 3.92 -0.28
N ALA A 335 -5.22 4.25 -0.34
CA ALA A 335 -4.23 3.55 -1.14
C ALA A 335 -4.10 2.07 -0.73
N ASP A 336 -3.98 1.80 0.58
CA ASP A 336 -3.95 0.45 1.13
C ASP A 336 -5.15 -0.40 0.71
N THR A 337 -6.35 0.16 0.83
CA THR A 337 -7.59 -0.52 0.49
C THR A 337 -7.72 -0.76 -1.01
N MET A 338 -7.41 0.23 -1.86
CA MET A 338 -7.44 0.07 -3.31
C MET A 338 -6.47 -1.01 -3.76
N TRP A 339 -5.23 -0.97 -3.27
CA TRP A 339 -4.17 -1.91 -3.62
C TRP A 339 -4.53 -3.35 -3.28
N GLN A 340 -4.99 -3.61 -2.06
CA GLN A 340 -5.39 -4.95 -1.62
C GLN A 340 -6.63 -5.50 -2.32
N HIS A 341 -7.59 -4.64 -2.64
CA HIS A 341 -8.86 -5.04 -3.26
C HIS A 341 -8.78 -5.22 -4.78
N SER A 342 -7.71 -4.79 -5.41
CA SER A 342 -7.56 -4.90 -6.87
C SER A 342 -7.48 -6.34 -7.36
N ARG A 343 -6.91 -7.22 -6.54
CA ARG A 343 -6.74 -8.67 -6.80
C ARG A 343 -6.00 -9.03 -8.09
N MET A 344 -5.47 -8.06 -8.80
CA MET A 344 -4.77 -8.29 -10.07
C MET A 344 -3.38 -8.91 -9.90
N PHE A 345 -2.75 -8.75 -8.73
CA PHE A 345 -1.40 -9.23 -8.47
C PHE A 345 -1.36 -10.72 -8.14
N GLY A 346 -0.29 -11.43 -8.53
CA GLY A 346 -0.11 -12.84 -8.18
C GLY A 346 0.88 -13.62 -9.05
N TYR A 347 1.12 -14.90 -8.67
CA TYR A 347 2.07 -15.82 -9.32
C TYR A 347 1.45 -16.72 -10.39
N ASP A 348 0.18 -17.09 -10.23
CA ASP A 348 -0.53 -18.09 -11.03
C ASP A 348 -1.14 -17.52 -12.31
N ARG A 349 -0.69 -16.35 -12.72
CA ARG A 349 -1.16 -15.63 -13.90
C ARG A 349 -0.17 -15.76 -15.04
N ASP A 350 -0.69 -15.88 -16.26
CA ASP A 350 0.12 -15.81 -17.47
C ASP A 350 0.15 -14.36 -17.97
N PRO A 351 1.33 -13.70 -18.02
CA PRO A 351 1.44 -12.28 -18.40
C PRO A 351 0.82 -11.97 -19.76
N GLY A 352 1.01 -12.87 -20.73
CA GLY A 352 0.53 -12.70 -22.09
C GLY A 352 -0.97 -12.95 -22.27
N MET A 353 -1.67 -13.37 -21.22
CA MET A 353 -3.12 -13.55 -21.20
C MET A 353 -3.86 -12.57 -20.28
N MET A 354 -3.11 -11.69 -19.57
CA MET A 354 -3.71 -10.74 -18.64
C MET A 354 -4.42 -9.60 -19.35
N LYS A 355 -5.62 -9.25 -18.88
CA LYS A 355 -6.32 -8.03 -19.27
C LYS A 355 -7.07 -7.39 -18.10
N VAL A 356 -6.82 -6.10 -17.89
CA VAL A 356 -7.48 -5.27 -16.89
C VAL A 356 -8.25 -4.17 -17.58
N TYR A 357 -9.56 -4.19 -17.46
CA TYR A 357 -10.48 -3.15 -17.93
C TYR A 357 -10.72 -2.17 -16.79
N ILE A 358 -10.34 -0.91 -16.97
CA ILE A 358 -10.32 0.09 -15.91
C ILE A 358 -10.55 1.50 -16.48
N ASP A 359 -11.19 2.39 -15.71
CA ASP A 359 -11.30 3.82 -16.06
C ASP A 359 -9.94 4.52 -15.98
N GLU A 360 -9.65 5.44 -16.92
CA GLU A 360 -8.37 6.15 -16.95
C GLU A 360 -8.04 6.91 -15.64
N PRO A 361 -8.98 7.57 -14.96
CA PRO A 361 -8.71 8.17 -13.64
C PRO A 361 -8.34 7.15 -12.56
N LEU A 362 -8.96 5.96 -12.55
CA LEU A 362 -8.61 4.89 -11.62
C LEU A 362 -7.23 4.31 -11.92
N TYR A 363 -6.89 4.14 -13.20
CA TYR A 363 -5.55 3.73 -13.62
C TYR A 363 -4.48 4.68 -13.08
N LYS A 364 -4.73 6.00 -13.18
CA LYS A 364 -3.82 7.02 -12.64
C LYS A 364 -3.63 6.85 -11.13
N LEU A 365 -4.70 6.68 -10.35
CA LEU A 365 -4.61 6.45 -8.91
C LEU A 365 -3.79 5.20 -8.58
N PHE A 366 -3.96 4.09 -9.30
CA PHE A 366 -3.15 2.90 -9.11
C PHE A 366 -1.68 3.11 -9.50
N SER A 367 -1.41 3.88 -10.55
CA SER A 367 -0.05 4.25 -10.93
C SER A 367 0.64 5.07 -9.84
N ASP A 368 -0.09 6.01 -9.23
CA ASP A 368 0.40 6.83 -8.11
C ASP A 368 0.66 5.98 -6.87
N ILE A 369 -0.22 5.02 -6.56
CA ILE A 369 0.00 4.06 -5.47
C ILE A 369 1.25 3.21 -5.74
N ASN A 370 1.42 2.72 -6.96
CA ASN A 370 2.60 1.96 -7.35
C ASN A 370 3.90 2.78 -7.21
N ALA A 371 3.88 4.03 -7.65
CA ALA A 371 5.02 4.93 -7.52
C ALA A 371 5.40 5.15 -6.05
N THR A 372 4.41 5.38 -5.16
CA THR A 372 4.66 5.51 -3.72
C THR A 372 5.18 4.20 -3.10
N ASN A 373 4.63 3.05 -3.48
CA ASN A 373 5.11 1.75 -2.99
C ASN A 373 6.58 1.53 -3.40
N ASN A 374 6.94 1.83 -4.64
CA ASN A 374 8.32 1.72 -5.12
C ASN A 374 9.26 2.70 -4.38
N SER A 375 8.78 3.90 -4.05
CA SER A 375 9.54 4.84 -3.24
C SER A 375 9.76 4.31 -1.81
N ILE A 376 8.73 3.75 -1.17
CA ILE A 376 8.84 3.12 0.15
C ILE A 376 9.86 1.98 0.11
N ILE A 377 9.77 1.09 -0.87
CA ILE A 377 10.72 -0.02 -1.06
C ILE A 377 12.14 0.52 -1.18
N SER A 378 12.36 1.51 -2.03
CA SER A 378 13.69 2.12 -2.22
C SER A 378 14.24 2.74 -0.94
N GLN A 379 13.40 3.39 -0.11
CA GLN A 379 13.79 3.93 1.18
C GLN A 379 14.21 2.82 2.15
N VAL A 380 13.41 1.73 2.24
CA VAL A 380 13.71 0.56 3.09
C VAL A 380 15.03 -0.09 2.69
N GLU A 381 15.26 -0.35 1.40
CA GLU A 381 16.48 -0.98 0.88
C GLU A 381 17.72 -0.14 1.14
N LYS A 382 17.59 1.17 1.18
CA LYS A 382 18.69 2.10 1.49
C LYS A 382 18.88 2.33 2.99
N GLY A 383 18.07 1.69 3.83
CA GLY A 383 18.17 1.78 5.29
C GLY A 383 17.76 3.15 5.85
N ALA A 384 16.77 3.81 5.21
CA ALA A 384 16.25 5.06 5.74
C ALA A 384 15.61 4.85 7.13
N GLU A 385 16.01 5.66 8.11
CA GLU A 385 15.48 5.58 9.47
C GLU A 385 14.02 6.02 9.54
N ASN A 386 13.64 7.04 8.76
CA ASN A 386 12.30 7.58 8.68
C ASN A 386 11.73 7.39 7.27
N ILE A 387 10.83 6.44 7.10
CA ILE A 387 10.16 6.19 5.83
C ILE A 387 9.09 7.25 5.58
N LYS A 388 9.23 8.01 4.51
CA LYS A 388 8.25 9.03 4.12
C LYS A 388 7.20 8.45 3.19
N VAL A 389 5.95 8.72 3.54
CA VAL A 389 4.78 8.33 2.77
C VAL A 389 4.18 9.59 2.13
N TYR A 390 3.94 9.55 0.82
CA TYR A 390 3.34 10.67 0.10
C TYR A 390 2.42 10.19 -1.02
N TYR A 391 1.38 10.97 -1.29
CA TYR A 391 0.37 10.68 -2.31
C TYR A 391 -0.10 11.96 -2.99
N PRO A 392 -0.67 11.88 -4.20
CA PRO A 392 -1.41 12.98 -4.80
C PRO A 392 -2.54 13.48 -3.89
N GLU A 393 -2.87 14.75 -4.00
CA GLU A 393 -3.98 15.34 -3.25
C GLU A 393 -5.29 14.57 -3.52
N GLY A 394 -6.01 14.27 -2.46
CA GLY A 394 -7.26 13.49 -2.53
C GLY A 394 -7.11 11.98 -2.37
N LEU A 395 -5.90 11.42 -2.44
CA LEU A 395 -5.61 10.03 -2.13
C LEU A 395 -5.01 9.91 -0.72
N ASN A 396 -5.67 9.16 0.15
CA ASN A 396 -5.20 8.96 1.51
C ASN A 396 -4.33 7.69 1.61
N PRO A 397 -3.29 7.67 2.47
CA PRO A 397 -2.44 6.47 2.64
C PRO A 397 -3.23 5.29 3.20
N THR A 398 -4.08 5.55 4.18
CA THR A 398 -4.86 4.57 4.94
C THR A 398 -6.10 5.23 5.57
N ARG A 399 -6.78 4.50 6.43
CA ARG A 399 -7.94 4.97 7.19
C ARG A 399 -7.54 6.04 8.21
N ALA A 400 -8.17 7.20 8.18
CA ALA A 400 -7.91 8.29 9.12
C ALA A 400 -8.04 7.88 10.62
N ALA A 401 -8.84 6.85 10.90
CA ALA A 401 -9.07 6.39 12.28
C ALA A 401 -7.86 5.76 12.96
N VAL A 402 -6.85 5.30 12.20
CA VAL A 402 -5.62 4.70 12.73
C VAL A 402 -4.45 5.69 12.79
N LEU A 403 -4.64 6.90 12.27
CA LEU A 403 -3.63 7.97 12.31
C LEU A 403 -3.93 8.90 13.48
N ASP A 404 -2.93 9.18 14.29
CA ASP A 404 -3.05 10.15 15.39
C ASP A 404 -2.99 11.58 14.82
N ASN A 405 -4.13 12.24 14.72
CA ASN A 405 -4.25 13.60 14.17
C ASN A 405 -3.46 14.68 14.93
N LYS A 406 -2.99 14.37 16.15
CA LYS A 406 -2.14 15.27 16.92
C LYS A 406 -0.65 15.10 16.58
N ARG A 407 -0.29 13.96 16.02
CA ARG A 407 1.10 13.54 15.77
C ARG A 407 1.41 13.39 14.28
N VAL A 408 0.43 12.97 13.49
CA VAL A 408 0.56 12.88 12.02
C VAL A 408 0.14 14.21 11.41
N PHE A 409 1.04 14.86 10.73
CA PHE A 409 0.77 16.09 10.02
C PHE A 409 1.14 15.95 8.54
N THR A 410 0.71 16.89 7.73
CA THR A 410 0.91 16.87 6.29
C THR A 410 1.61 18.12 5.79
N LEU A 411 2.55 17.93 4.86
CA LEU A 411 3.13 19.00 4.07
C LEU A 411 2.48 18.96 2.69
N SER A 412 1.67 19.97 2.39
CA SER A 412 1.00 20.08 1.09
C SER A 412 1.95 20.64 0.05
N GLY A 413 2.04 19.98 -1.10
CA GLY A 413 2.76 20.49 -2.25
C GLY A 413 2.17 21.80 -2.76
N GLY A 414 2.98 22.58 -3.47
CA GLY A 414 2.58 23.92 -3.93
C GLY A 414 2.54 25.01 -2.86
N THR A 415 2.56 24.63 -1.58
CA THR A 415 2.58 25.56 -0.44
C THR A 415 4.01 26.02 -0.15
N ASN A 416 4.15 27.30 0.20
CA ASN A 416 5.42 27.89 0.62
C ASN A 416 5.57 27.81 2.13
N TYR A 417 6.68 27.22 2.59
CA TYR A 417 7.01 27.05 4.02
C TYR A 417 8.25 27.85 4.35
N TYR A 418 8.20 28.65 5.40
CA TYR A 418 9.31 29.47 5.89
C TYR A 418 9.17 29.74 7.39
N PRO A 419 10.28 29.89 8.14
CA PRO A 419 10.24 30.19 9.57
C PRO A 419 9.93 31.65 9.83
N PHE A 420 9.14 31.95 10.87
CA PHE A 420 8.92 33.32 11.35
C PHE A 420 10.10 33.88 12.13
N ASP A 421 10.83 33.00 12.82
CA ASP A 421 11.99 33.38 13.65
C ASP A 421 13.16 32.42 13.41
N PRO A 422 13.84 32.53 12.24
CA PRO A 422 14.96 31.65 11.92
C PRO A 422 16.17 31.90 12.81
N ASP A 423 16.90 30.83 13.12
CA ASP A 423 18.19 30.90 13.78
C ASP A 423 19.33 31.19 12.78
N ASN A 424 20.37 31.84 13.24
CA ASN A 424 21.49 32.36 12.47
C ASN A 424 22.84 31.77 12.85
N SER A 425 22.88 30.66 13.57
CA SER A 425 24.12 30.07 14.06
C SER A 425 25.13 29.69 12.99
N SER A 426 24.66 29.44 11.75
CA SER A 426 25.49 28.96 10.62
C SER A 426 25.51 29.92 9.43
N ILE A 427 25.44 31.22 9.65
CA ILE A 427 25.37 32.21 8.56
C ILE A 427 26.61 32.18 7.64
N GLU A 428 27.81 31.98 8.19
CA GLU A 428 29.05 31.91 7.40
C GLU A 428 29.06 30.68 6.47
N ASP A 429 28.59 29.55 6.94
CA ASP A 429 28.49 28.31 6.15
C ASP A 429 27.49 28.51 4.99
N LEU A 430 26.34 29.12 5.27
CA LEU A 430 25.37 29.45 4.23
C LEU A 430 25.90 30.49 3.24
N ASP A 431 26.65 31.49 3.70
CA ASP A 431 27.31 32.45 2.81
C ASP A 431 28.29 31.76 1.86
N ASN A 432 29.07 30.81 2.35
CA ASN A 432 30.02 30.04 1.56
C ASN A 432 29.31 29.11 0.56
N LEU A 433 28.30 28.36 0.98
CA LEU A 433 27.52 27.49 0.13
C LEU A 433 26.79 28.25 -0.99
N LEU A 434 26.30 29.44 -0.69
CA LEU A 434 25.52 30.25 -1.62
C LEU A 434 26.36 31.26 -2.40
N ALA A 435 27.68 31.31 -2.19
CA ALA A 435 28.57 32.31 -2.83
C ALA A 435 28.56 32.25 -4.36
N ALA A 436 28.42 31.04 -4.92
CA ALA A 436 28.40 30.82 -6.37
C ALA A 436 27.07 31.24 -7.04
N PHE A 437 26.03 31.52 -6.27
CA PHE A 437 24.70 31.86 -6.77
C PHE A 437 24.42 33.35 -6.53
N ASP A 438 24.38 34.13 -7.59
CA ASP A 438 24.13 35.57 -7.53
C ASP A 438 22.71 35.92 -8.02
N GLU A 439 22.36 37.19 -8.03
CA GLU A 439 21.03 37.66 -8.48
C GLU A 439 20.99 38.01 -9.99
N LYS A 440 22.07 37.70 -10.77
CA LYS A 440 22.08 37.92 -12.21
C LYS A 440 21.15 36.95 -12.92
N GLU A 441 21.13 35.71 -12.42
CA GLU A 441 20.15 34.72 -12.87
C GLU A 441 18.90 34.72 -11.97
N PRO A 442 17.70 34.63 -12.54
CA PRO A 442 16.47 34.63 -11.77
C PRO A 442 16.35 33.39 -10.87
N SER A 443 16.91 32.26 -11.28
CA SER A 443 16.91 30.98 -10.58
C SER A 443 18.01 30.06 -11.12
N TYR A 444 18.36 29.03 -10.33
CA TYR A 444 19.36 28.04 -10.67
C TYR A 444 18.79 26.64 -10.55
N GLN A 445 19.04 25.78 -11.53
CA GLN A 445 18.74 24.38 -11.41
C GLN A 445 19.89 23.70 -10.65
N VAL A 446 19.59 23.08 -9.50
CA VAL A 446 20.59 22.47 -8.62
C VAL A 446 20.16 21.06 -8.20
N GLY A 447 21.13 20.23 -7.81
CA GLY A 447 20.82 18.92 -7.23
C GLY A 447 20.15 19.04 -5.87
N LEU A 448 19.19 18.17 -5.54
CA LEU A 448 18.55 18.16 -4.23
C LEU A 448 19.55 17.90 -3.08
N ARG A 449 20.70 17.29 -3.36
CA ARG A 449 21.79 17.13 -2.37
C ARG A 449 22.29 18.47 -1.85
N LEU A 450 22.43 19.48 -2.73
CA LEU A 450 22.82 20.82 -2.30
C LEU A 450 21.73 21.46 -1.42
N MET A 451 20.45 21.29 -1.77
CA MET A 451 19.36 21.79 -0.95
C MET A 451 19.34 21.13 0.43
N ARG A 452 19.58 19.82 0.49
CA ARG A 452 19.73 19.09 1.75
C ARG A 452 20.89 19.61 2.58
N GLU A 453 22.02 19.89 1.95
CA GLU A 453 23.20 20.49 2.59
C GLU A 453 22.88 21.89 3.15
N ILE A 454 22.19 22.73 2.38
CA ILE A 454 21.72 24.04 2.86
C ILE A 454 20.88 23.88 4.13
N PHE A 455 19.93 22.91 4.14
CA PHE A 455 19.08 22.64 5.29
C PHE A 455 19.85 22.12 6.51
N SER A 456 21.00 21.46 6.35
CA SER A 456 21.83 21.04 7.48
C SER A 456 22.46 22.21 8.27
N HIS A 457 22.48 23.40 7.69
CA HIS A 457 22.93 24.65 8.32
C HIS A 457 21.78 25.55 8.80
N ILE A 458 20.54 25.04 8.79
CA ILE A 458 19.36 25.75 9.27
C ILE A 458 18.83 25.02 10.50
N THR A 459 18.62 25.73 11.59
CA THR A 459 18.04 25.17 12.82
C THR A 459 16.53 25.17 12.72
N SER A 460 15.89 24.08 13.19
CA SER A 460 14.44 23.98 13.31
C SER A 460 13.88 25.04 14.25
N ALA A 461 12.75 25.62 13.87
CA ALA A 461 11.93 26.50 14.69
C ALA A 461 10.58 25.81 15.00
N GLU A 462 9.83 26.32 15.96
CA GLU A 462 8.52 25.75 16.35
C GLU A 462 7.55 25.65 15.15
N ASP A 463 7.59 26.64 14.25
CA ASP A 463 6.76 26.76 13.06
C ASP A 463 7.42 26.23 11.78
N PHE A 464 8.69 25.76 11.86
CA PHE A 464 9.44 25.30 10.69
C PHE A 464 10.37 24.14 11.08
N ASP A 465 9.88 22.93 10.95
CA ASP A 465 10.65 21.72 11.23
C ASP A 465 11.54 21.32 10.06
N VAL A 466 12.82 21.65 10.14
CA VAL A 466 13.84 21.34 9.13
C VAL A 466 13.93 19.84 8.87
N SER A 467 13.76 19.01 9.90
CA SER A 467 13.89 17.55 9.79
C SER A 467 12.85 16.96 8.85
N SER A 468 11.64 17.50 8.84
CA SER A 468 10.56 17.10 7.94
C SER A 468 10.92 17.37 6.48
N PHE A 469 11.49 18.53 6.16
CA PHE A 469 11.90 18.86 4.78
C PHE A 469 13.11 18.04 4.33
N VAL A 470 14.10 17.86 5.21
CA VAL A 470 15.26 16.99 4.93
C VAL A 470 14.80 15.57 4.60
N SER A 471 13.88 15.03 5.39
CA SER A 471 13.34 13.68 5.15
C SER A 471 12.60 13.54 3.81
N VAL A 472 11.86 14.58 3.39
CA VAL A 472 11.22 14.61 2.06
C VAL A 472 12.28 14.65 0.95
N LEU A 473 13.34 15.46 1.10
CA LEU A 473 14.44 15.50 0.14
C LEU A 473 15.18 14.16 0.07
N ASP A 474 15.40 13.51 1.22
CA ASP A 474 16.04 12.19 1.29
C ASP A 474 15.18 11.11 0.62
N ALA A 475 13.86 11.14 0.79
CA ALA A 475 12.94 10.25 0.06
C ALA A 475 13.05 10.44 -1.46
N MET A 476 13.03 11.69 -1.94
CA MET A 476 13.20 12.00 -3.37
C MET A 476 14.57 11.57 -3.91
N LEU A 477 15.64 11.78 -3.14
CA LEU A 477 17.00 11.35 -3.50
C LEU A 477 17.13 9.82 -3.47
N SER A 478 16.38 9.13 -2.62
CA SER A 478 16.35 7.67 -2.60
C SER A 478 15.73 7.12 -3.88
N GLU A 479 14.68 7.73 -4.38
CA GLU A 479 14.05 7.34 -5.63
C GLU A 479 14.94 7.69 -6.85
N LYS A 480 15.49 8.91 -6.87
CA LYS A 480 16.34 9.41 -7.96
C LYS A 480 17.55 10.17 -7.41
N PRO A 481 18.74 9.54 -7.29
CA PRO A 481 19.94 10.17 -6.76
C PRO A 481 20.41 11.43 -7.50
N SER A 482 19.98 11.60 -8.76
CA SER A 482 20.24 12.78 -9.60
C SER A 482 19.06 13.76 -9.63
N ALA A 483 18.13 13.69 -8.67
CA ALA A 483 16.99 14.59 -8.59
C ALA A 483 17.46 16.05 -8.45
N GLN A 484 16.77 16.94 -9.15
CA GLN A 484 17.09 18.35 -9.21
C GLN A 484 15.90 19.18 -8.74
N GLY A 485 16.19 20.37 -8.27
CA GLY A 485 15.22 21.40 -7.88
C GLY A 485 15.69 22.77 -8.33
N ILE A 486 14.93 23.79 -7.95
CA ILE A 486 15.19 25.18 -8.31
C ILE A 486 15.63 25.94 -7.07
N LEU A 487 16.79 26.57 -7.13
CA LEU A 487 17.32 27.46 -6.12
C LEU A 487 17.14 28.92 -6.57
N ILE A 488 16.57 29.76 -5.73
CA ILE A 488 16.43 31.19 -5.91
C ILE A 488 17.18 31.86 -4.77
N VAL A 489 18.14 32.72 -5.10
CA VAL A 489 18.93 33.44 -4.08
C VAL A 489 18.65 34.93 -4.18
N ARG A 490 18.36 35.56 -3.04
CA ARG A 490 18.10 37.00 -2.93
C ARG A 490 18.87 37.58 -1.77
N ARG A 491 19.64 38.64 -2.02
CA ARG A 491 20.48 39.31 -1.02
C ARG A 491 19.98 40.72 -0.73
N ASN A 492 20.53 41.31 0.31
CA ASN A 492 20.25 42.71 0.74
C ASN A 492 18.77 43.00 0.90
N ARG A 493 17.97 42.03 1.37
CA ARG A 493 16.54 42.21 1.58
C ARG A 493 16.25 42.89 2.90
N ASP A 494 15.40 43.89 2.89
CA ASP A 494 14.97 44.61 4.09
C ASP A 494 13.58 44.14 4.55
N ILE A 495 13.52 42.87 4.99
CA ILE A 495 12.31 42.16 5.43
C ILE A 495 12.13 42.35 6.94
N ALA A 496 10.94 42.71 7.39
CA ALA A 496 10.63 42.86 8.81
C ALA A 496 10.43 41.50 9.50
N LYS A 497 10.88 41.38 10.74
CA LYS A 497 10.61 40.20 11.59
C LYS A 497 9.09 40.05 11.79
N GLY A 498 8.58 38.82 11.74
CA GLY A 498 7.16 38.53 11.90
C GLY A 498 6.29 38.90 10.68
N THR A 499 6.89 39.13 9.51
CA THR A 499 6.16 39.36 8.27
C THR A 499 5.41 38.11 7.84
N GLY A 500 4.10 38.22 7.60
CA GLY A 500 3.25 37.13 7.12
C GLY A 500 3.43 36.80 5.63
N ALA A 501 4.18 37.61 4.88
CA ALA A 501 4.47 37.42 3.45
C ALA A 501 5.96 37.61 3.19
N LEU A 502 6.70 36.53 3.12
CA LEU A 502 8.14 36.53 2.85
C LEU A 502 8.45 36.79 1.36
N LEU A 503 7.71 36.14 0.48
CA LEU A 503 7.94 36.18 -0.97
C LEU A 503 7.45 37.49 -1.59
N SER A 504 8.29 38.10 -2.42
CA SER A 504 7.83 39.13 -3.34
C SER A 504 6.86 38.55 -4.37
N PRO A 505 5.95 39.35 -4.96
CA PRO A 505 5.07 38.87 -6.04
C PRO A 505 5.85 38.23 -7.20
N ASN A 506 7.01 38.79 -7.54
CA ASN A 506 7.87 38.25 -8.61
C ASN A 506 8.48 36.89 -8.23
N ASP A 507 8.99 36.75 -7.00
CA ASP A 507 9.58 35.49 -6.54
C ASP A 507 8.50 34.41 -6.37
N TRP A 508 7.30 34.81 -5.92
CA TRP A 508 6.15 33.92 -5.85
C TRP A 508 5.74 33.42 -7.25
N SER A 509 5.63 34.31 -8.22
CA SER A 509 5.31 33.96 -9.61
C SER A 509 6.37 33.07 -10.22
N LEU A 510 7.66 33.40 -10.02
CA LEU A 510 8.78 32.58 -10.49
C LEU A 510 8.76 31.20 -9.87
N GLY A 511 8.61 31.08 -8.55
CA GLY A 511 8.52 29.79 -7.88
C GLY A 511 7.31 28.97 -8.31
N SER A 512 6.17 29.62 -8.62
CA SER A 512 4.95 28.94 -9.08
C SER A 512 5.08 28.39 -10.50
N SER A 513 5.97 28.93 -11.34
CA SER A 513 6.22 28.41 -12.69
C SER A 513 6.88 27.02 -12.69
N PHE A 514 7.43 26.58 -11.57
CA PHE A 514 8.06 25.25 -11.39
C PHE A 514 7.16 24.35 -10.55
N ALA A 515 6.02 23.91 -11.11
CA ALA A 515 5.02 23.13 -10.37
C ALA A 515 5.54 21.76 -9.91
N ASP A 516 6.33 21.08 -10.76
CA ASP A 516 6.77 19.70 -10.53
C ASP A 516 8.15 19.60 -9.84
N CYS A 517 8.68 20.72 -9.34
CA CYS A 517 9.99 20.78 -8.73
C CYS A 517 9.94 21.26 -7.29
N VAL A 518 10.93 20.82 -6.49
CA VAL A 518 11.25 21.51 -5.24
C VAL A 518 11.83 22.88 -5.57
N VAL A 519 11.29 23.92 -4.98
CA VAL A 519 11.82 25.29 -5.11
C VAL A 519 12.28 25.76 -3.74
N LEU A 520 13.56 26.07 -3.61
CA LEU A 520 14.15 26.66 -2.41
C LEU A 520 14.52 28.11 -2.68
N THR A 521 13.89 29.04 -2.02
CA THR A 521 14.26 30.46 -2.07
C THR A 521 14.99 30.84 -0.78
N MET A 522 16.21 31.36 -0.93
CA MET A 522 17.05 31.81 0.17
C MET A 522 17.12 33.34 0.19
N TYR A 523 16.63 33.96 1.26
CA TYR A 523 16.65 35.41 1.46
C TYR A 523 17.71 35.80 2.47
N LYS A 524 18.74 36.52 2.05
CA LYS A 524 19.67 37.20 2.99
C LYS A 524 19.10 38.57 3.36
N VAL A 525 18.71 38.73 4.62
CA VAL A 525 18.15 39.99 5.14
C VAL A 525 19.22 40.82 5.82
N THR A 526 19.06 42.14 5.75
CA THR A 526 20.01 43.14 6.31
C THR A 526 19.94 43.26 7.84
N GLY A 527 18.95 42.63 8.48
CA GLY A 527 18.75 42.68 9.92
C GLY A 527 18.19 43.98 10.49
N ARG A 528 17.88 44.98 9.65
CA ARG A 528 17.48 46.34 10.11
C ARG A 528 16.09 46.40 10.75
N LYS A 529 15.12 45.60 10.27
CA LYS A 529 13.72 45.65 10.67
C LYS A 529 13.37 44.55 11.70
N GLY A 530 13.68 44.81 12.96
CA GLY A 530 13.29 43.93 14.07
C GLY A 530 14.24 42.74 14.34
N TRP A 531 15.36 42.62 13.61
CA TRP A 531 16.33 41.53 13.75
C TRP A 531 17.54 41.93 14.62
N ALA A 532 17.45 43.00 15.37
CA ALA A 532 18.54 43.51 16.24
C ALA A 532 19.87 43.80 15.49
N GLY A 533 19.80 44.15 14.20
CA GLY A 533 20.94 44.47 13.36
C GLY A 533 21.72 43.25 12.88
N ARG A 534 21.19 42.02 13.04
CA ARG A 534 21.84 40.77 12.63
C ARG A 534 21.41 40.40 11.21
N GLU A 535 22.39 40.25 10.32
CA GLU A 535 22.13 39.60 9.03
C GLU A 535 21.76 38.14 9.24
N LEU A 536 20.88 37.61 8.39
CA LEU A 536 20.48 36.20 8.45
C LEU A 536 19.95 35.70 7.10
N TRP A 537 19.97 34.39 6.94
CA TRP A 537 19.31 33.71 5.84
C TRP A 537 17.93 33.18 6.27
N ILE A 538 16.90 33.49 5.50
CA ILE A 538 15.55 32.94 5.67
C ILE A 538 15.28 31.98 4.51
N PRO A 539 15.12 30.67 4.75
CA PRO A 539 14.68 29.74 3.74
C PRO A 539 13.19 29.87 3.47
N ASN A 540 12.78 29.68 2.23
CA ASN A 540 11.42 29.37 1.86
C ASN A 540 11.44 28.17 0.91
N ILE A 541 10.83 27.06 1.32
CA ILE A 541 10.72 25.86 0.52
C ILE A 541 9.30 25.66 0.02
N LYS A 542 9.17 25.31 -1.26
CA LYS A 542 7.94 24.82 -1.88
C LYS A 542 8.20 23.41 -2.43
N LEU A 543 7.41 22.46 -2.00
CA LEU A 543 7.42 21.10 -2.52
C LEU A 543 6.65 21.01 -3.85
N PRO A 544 6.87 19.98 -4.69
CA PRO A 544 6.09 19.77 -5.91
C PRO A 544 4.59 19.87 -5.65
N SER A 545 3.87 20.51 -6.58
CA SER A 545 2.43 20.72 -6.48
C SER A 545 1.66 19.38 -6.54
N ASP A 546 0.40 19.42 -6.11
CA ASP A 546 -0.53 18.28 -6.16
C ASP A 546 -0.10 17.02 -5.36
N MET A 547 0.89 17.15 -4.48
CA MET A 547 1.36 16.07 -3.61
C MET A 547 1.15 16.43 -2.13
N VAL A 548 0.85 15.41 -1.32
CA VAL A 548 0.74 15.52 0.13
C VAL A 548 1.75 14.55 0.75
N TYR A 549 2.66 15.08 1.54
CA TYR A 549 3.68 14.33 2.27
C TYR A 549 3.22 14.16 3.72
N TYR A 550 3.23 12.93 4.20
CA TYR A 550 2.84 12.59 5.56
C TYR A 550 4.08 12.46 6.43
N ASP A 551 4.05 13.09 7.59
CA ASP A 551 5.12 13.05 8.57
C ASP A 551 4.58 12.75 9.96
N VAL A 552 5.43 12.20 10.84
CA VAL A 552 5.07 11.83 12.21
C VAL A 552 6.00 12.55 13.18
N LYS A 553 5.42 13.35 14.10
CA LYS A 553 6.19 13.94 15.21
C LYS A 553 6.19 13.00 16.40
N ASP A 554 7.31 12.36 16.63
CA ASP A 554 7.62 11.76 17.93
C ASP A 554 8.17 12.87 18.84
N SER A 555 7.31 13.50 19.61
CA SER A 555 7.79 14.40 20.66
C SER A 555 8.55 13.57 21.68
N GLY A 556 9.87 13.65 21.68
CA GLY A 556 10.76 13.05 22.68
C GLY A 556 10.68 13.71 24.06
N GLU A 557 9.59 14.38 24.39
CA GLU A 557 9.32 14.91 25.73
C GLU A 557 7.86 14.69 26.06
N GLU A 558 7.56 13.56 26.74
CA GLU A 558 6.47 13.61 27.69
C GLU A 558 6.93 14.52 28.83
N SER A 559 6.37 15.72 28.91
CA SER A 559 6.34 16.46 30.17
C SER A 559 5.62 15.56 31.16
N VAL A 560 6.37 14.99 32.07
CA VAL A 560 5.85 14.37 33.29
C VAL A 560 5.14 15.48 34.06
N GLU A 561 3.82 15.50 34.06
CA GLU A 561 3.02 16.05 35.13
C GLU A 561 2.40 14.92 35.95
#